data_7e05b8ef7f035bfa4b64514131734c2a
#
_entry.id   7e05b8ef7f035bfa4b64514131734c2a
#
_cell.length_a   1.000
_cell.length_b   1.000
_cell.length_c   1.000
_cell.angle_alpha   90.00
_cell.angle_beta   90.00
_cell.angle_gamma   90.00
#
_symmetry.space_group_name_H-M   'P 1'
#
loop_
_entity.id
_entity.type
_entity.pdbx_description
1 polymer ?
#
loop_
_entity_poly.entity_id
_entity_poly.type
_entity_poly.pdbx_seq_one_letter_code
_entity_poly.pdbx_strand_id
1 'polypeptide(L)'
;MDSDSHSDSQIKEFYQLKNIAVVGVSKNDEKPSHQVPKYLIEHGYNIIPVNPTLTEVLGRKAYPSITDIPDKIDIVDVFRRSEDIPAVLDDALKRKKDEIKVFWMQSGIYNQEAERKAKENGIDVVYNRCMMEEHRRLFADEE
;
A
#
# COMPACT_ATOMS: atom_id res chain seq x y z
N MET A 1 -0.05 -11.97 15.77
CA MET A 1 0.53 -10.65 15.45
C MET A 1 -0.53 -9.58 15.64
N ASP A 2 -0.23 -8.55 16.40
CA ASP A 2 -1.13 -7.42 16.55
C ASP A 2 -1.10 -6.52 15.31
N SER A 3 -2.05 -5.62 15.22
CA SER A 3 -2.04 -4.54 14.23
C SER A 3 -1.76 -3.22 14.94
N ASP A 4 -1.65 -2.15 14.16
CA ASP A 4 -1.47 -0.81 14.70
C ASP A 4 -2.67 -0.37 15.54
N SER A 5 -2.52 0.74 16.27
CA SER A 5 -3.54 1.23 17.19
C SER A 5 -4.45 2.32 16.61
N HIS A 6 -4.45 2.50 15.29
CA HIS A 6 -5.33 3.49 14.65
C HIS A 6 -6.79 3.15 14.91
N SER A 7 -7.60 4.18 15.20
CA SER A 7 -9.05 4.04 15.30
C SER A 7 -9.66 3.82 13.92
N ASP A 8 -10.88 3.32 13.88
CA ASP A 8 -11.63 3.16 12.62
C ASP A 8 -11.77 4.50 11.89
N SER A 9 -11.97 5.58 12.64
CA SER A 9 -12.07 6.92 12.08
C SER A 9 -10.78 7.34 11.36
N GLN A 10 -9.63 7.05 11.96
CA GLN A 10 -8.32 7.35 11.35
C GLN A 10 -8.10 6.52 10.09
N ILE A 11 -8.42 5.22 10.14
CA ILE A 11 -8.29 4.34 8.97
C ILE A 11 -9.21 4.82 7.84
N LYS A 12 -10.44 5.22 8.15
CA LYS A 12 -11.36 5.78 7.14
C LYS A 12 -10.77 7.01 6.45
N GLU A 13 -10.10 7.87 7.20
CA GLU A 13 -9.48 9.06 6.64
C GLU A 13 -8.41 8.71 5.61
N PHE A 14 -7.63 7.64 5.86
CA PHE A 14 -6.62 7.20 4.92
C PHE A 14 -7.23 6.82 3.57
N TYR A 15 -8.45 6.27 3.57
CA TYR A 15 -9.15 5.92 2.33
C TYR A 15 -9.65 7.12 1.51
N GLN A 16 -9.52 8.34 2.03
CA GLN A 16 -9.73 9.56 1.23
C GLN A 16 -8.58 9.80 0.25
N LEU A 17 -7.42 9.21 0.52
CA LEU A 17 -6.24 9.29 -0.34
C LEU A 17 -6.42 8.28 -1.48
N LYS A 18 -6.26 8.72 -2.73
CA LYS A 18 -6.66 7.92 -3.90
C LYS A 18 -5.52 7.31 -4.68
N ASN A 19 -4.31 7.87 -4.60
CA ASN A 19 -3.17 7.38 -5.37
C ASN A 19 -2.36 6.38 -4.55
N ILE A 20 -2.45 5.10 -4.91
CA ILE A 20 -1.86 4.01 -4.13
C ILE A 20 -0.85 3.25 -4.99
N ALA A 21 0.42 3.29 -4.62
CA ALA A 21 1.43 2.43 -5.20
C ALA A 21 1.36 1.08 -4.49
N VAL A 22 1.13 0.02 -5.22
CA VAL A 22 1.03 -1.34 -4.66
C VAL A 22 2.28 -2.11 -5.03
N VAL A 23 3.11 -2.39 -4.05
CA VAL A 23 4.38 -3.08 -4.24
C VAL A 23 4.18 -4.59 -4.11
N GLY A 24 4.57 -5.33 -5.16
CA GLY A 24 4.44 -6.77 -5.17
C GLY A 24 3.14 -7.28 -5.79
N VAL A 25 2.51 -6.49 -6.67
CA VAL A 25 1.29 -6.93 -7.38
C VAL A 25 1.61 -8.18 -8.18
N SER A 26 0.74 -9.18 -8.10
CA SER A 26 0.85 -10.44 -8.84
C SER A 26 -0.10 -10.47 -10.04
N LYS A 27 0.33 -11.09 -11.13
CA LYS A 27 -0.56 -11.39 -12.24
C LYS A 27 -1.45 -12.61 -11.99
N ASN A 28 -1.15 -13.38 -10.94
CA ASN A 28 -1.93 -14.56 -10.56
C ASN A 28 -3.18 -14.14 -9.81
N ASP A 29 -4.36 -14.31 -10.43
CA ASP A 29 -5.65 -13.87 -9.90
C ASP A 29 -6.12 -14.62 -8.66
N GLU A 30 -5.44 -15.68 -8.26
CA GLU A 30 -5.73 -16.42 -7.04
C GLU A 30 -5.04 -15.83 -5.82
N LYS A 31 -4.09 -14.93 -6.01
CA LYS A 31 -3.32 -14.34 -4.90
C LYS A 31 -3.94 -13.04 -4.38
N PRO A 32 -3.86 -12.81 -3.04
CA PRO A 32 -4.30 -11.52 -2.47
C PRO A 32 -3.61 -10.32 -3.12
N SER A 33 -2.34 -10.46 -3.52
CA SER A 33 -1.59 -9.39 -4.18
C SER A 33 -2.10 -9.06 -5.59
N HIS A 34 -3.07 -9.81 -6.10
CA HIS A 34 -3.82 -9.48 -7.30
C HIS A 34 -5.24 -9.03 -6.93
N GLN A 35 -5.90 -9.77 -6.05
CA GLN A 35 -7.30 -9.55 -5.68
C GLN A 35 -7.52 -8.20 -4.98
N VAL A 36 -6.62 -7.83 -4.08
CA VAL A 36 -6.75 -6.60 -3.30
C VAL A 36 -6.62 -5.35 -4.19
N PRO A 37 -5.57 -5.21 -5.02
CA PRO A 37 -5.51 -4.06 -5.92
C PRO A 37 -6.65 -4.03 -6.93
N LYS A 38 -7.12 -5.19 -7.42
CA LYS A 38 -8.28 -5.25 -8.31
C LYS A 38 -9.53 -4.69 -7.63
N TYR A 39 -9.78 -5.10 -6.40
CA TYR A 39 -10.91 -4.59 -5.61
C TYR A 39 -10.82 -3.07 -5.46
N LEU A 40 -9.65 -2.55 -5.15
CA LEU A 40 -9.46 -1.11 -4.96
C LEU A 40 -9.70 -0.33 -6.25
N ILE A 41 -9.26 -0.86 -7.39
CA ILE A 41 -9.55 -0.26 -8.70
C ILE A 41 -11.07 -0.17 -8.91
N GLU A 42 -11.79 -1.23 -8.60
CA GLU A 42 -13.24 -1.30 -8.76
C GLU A 42 -13.97 -0.32 -7.84
N HIS A 43 -13.31 0.13 -6.78
CA HIS A 43 -13.86 1.09 -5.82
C HIS A 43 -13.31 2.52 -5.99
N GLY A 44 -12.72 2.81 -7.14
CA GLY A 44 -12.35 4.18 -7.52
C GLY A 44 -10.96 4.63 -7.13
N TYR A 45 -10.11 3.73 -6.66
CA TYR A 45 -8.72 4.08 -6.31
C TYR A 45 -7.83 4.03 -7.53
N ASN A 46 -6.87 4.95 -7.60
CA ASN A 46 -5.86 4.94 -8.65
C ASN A 46 -4.70 4.06 -8.20
N ILE A 47 -4.70 2.82 -8.66
CA ILE A 47 -3.69 1.83 -8.31
C ILE A 47 -2.54 1.90 -9.30
N ILE A 48 -1.33 2.02 -8.77
CA ILE A 48 -0.09 2.07 -9.55
C ILE A 48 0.73 0.84 -9.19
N PRO A 49 0.73 -0.20 -10.04
CA PRO A 49 1.46 -1.44 -9.73
C PRO A 49 2.97 -1.26 -9.73
N VAL A 50 3.64 -1.87 -8.76
CA VAL A 50 5.10 -1.93 -8.71
C VAL A 50 5.53 -3.39 -8.66
N ASN A 51 6.21 -3.84 -9.71
CA ASN A 51 6.75 -5.19 -9.81
C ASN A 51 7.85 -5.20 -10.88
N PRO A 52 9.10 -5.53 -10.53
CA PRO A 52 10.21 -5.49 -11.49
C PRO A 52 10.11 -6.54 -12.60
N THR A 53 9.25 -7.55 -12.45
CA THR A 53 9.10 -8.63 -13.45
C THR A 53 7.93 -8.42 -14.41
N LEU A 54 7.13 -7.36 -14.22
CA LEU A 54 5.95 -7.10 -15.05
C LEU A 54 6.04 -5.72 -15.71
N THR A 55 5.52 -5.62 -16.93
CA THR A 55 5.36 -4.32 -17.61
C THR A 55 3.93 -3.81 -17.52
N GLU A 56 2.98 -4.72 -17.34
CA GLU A 56 1.56 -4.41 -17.22
C GLU A 56 0.86 -5.45 -16.35
N VAL A 57 -0.12 -5.02 -15.58
CA VAL A 57 -1.00 -5.90 -14.81
C VAL A 57 -2.28 -5.13 -14.48
N LEU A 58 -3.42 -5.82 -14.47
CA LEU A 58 -4.73 -5.22 -14.19
C LEU A 58 -5.08 -4.06 -15.14
N GLY A 59 -4.60 -4.13 -16.38
CA GLY A 59 -4.83 -3.08 -17.39
C GLY A 59 -4.05 -1.80 -17.12
N ARG A 60 -3.03 -1.83 -16.26
CA ARG A 60 -2.24 -0.66 -15.86
C ARG A 60 -0.76 -0.93 -16.05
N LYS A 61 -0.03 0.12 -16.38
CA LYS A 61 1.42 0.04 -16.48
C LYS A 61 2.01 -0.32 -15.12
N ALA A 62 2.91 -1.29 -15.09
CA ALA A 62 3.65 -1.66 -13.89
C ALA A 62 5.04 -1.03 -13.96
N TYR A 63 5.51 -0.53 -12.82
CA TYR A 63 6.82 0.10 -12.69
C TYR A 63 7.76 -0.81 -11.92
N PRO A 64 9.05 -0.85 -12.29
CA PRO A 64 10.01 -1.71 -11.58
C PRO A 64 10.29 -1.24 -10.14
N SER A 65 10.14 0.06 -9.88
CA SER A 65 10.40 0.65 -8.57
C SER A 65 9.45 1.81 -8.31
N ILE A 66 9.18 2.09 -7.04
CA ILE A 66 8.42 3.27 -6.60
C ILE A 66 9.03 4.55 -7.17
N THR A 67 10.36 4.59 -7.27
CA THR A 67 11.07 5.79 -7.74
C THR A 67 10.82 6.12 -9.20
N ASP A 68 10.34 5.16 -10.00
CA ASP A 68 10.08 5.36 -11.44
C ASP A 68 8.70 5.91 -11.74
N ILE A 69 7.82 5.99 -10.75
CA ILE A 69 6.43 6.41 -10.94
C ILE A 69 6.37 7.92 -11.11
N PRO A 70 5.81 8.43 -12.24
CA PRO A 70 5.69 9.89 -12.44
C PRO A 70 4.53 10.52 -11.65
N ASP A 71 3.51 9.71 -11.31
CA ASP A 71 2.32 10.18 -10.61
C ASP A 71 2.62 10.48 -9.14
N LYS A 72 1.83 11.36 -8.53
CA LYS A 72 1.88 11.56 -7.08
C LYS A 72 1.42 10.27 -6.38
N ILE A 73 2.11 9.90 -5.30
CA ILE A 73 1.75 8.74 -4.48
C ILE A 73 1.33 9.22 -3.10
N ASP A 74 0.14 8.80 -2.66
CA ASP A 74 -0.36 9.10 -1.31
C ASP A 74 -0.08 7.95 -0.35
N ILE A 75 -0.31 6.71 -0.79
CA ILE A 75 -0.15 5.50 0.03
C ILE A 75 0.77 4.52 -0.69
N VAL A 76 1.68 3.92 0.05
CA VAL A 76 2.45 2.75 -0.41
C VAL A 76 1.88 1.53 0.30
N ASP A 77 1.29 0.62 -0.46
CA ASP A 77 0.69 -0.63 0.04
C ASP A 77 1.61 -1.78 -0.35
N VAL A 78 2.01 -2.60 0.63
CA VAL A 78 3.12 -3.54 0.44
C VAL A 78 2.70 -4.99 0.62
N PHE A 79 2.95 -5.78 -0.44
CA PHE A 79 2.82 -7.24 -0.47
C PHE A 79 4.21 -7.87 -0.62
N ARG A 80 5.07 -7.71 0.37
CA ARG A 80 6.42 -8.29 0.38
C ARG A 80 6.64 -8.94 1.73
N ARG A 81 7.62 -9.84 1.81
CA ARG A 81 7.97 -10.48 3.09
C ARG A 81 8.43 -9.43 4.09
N SER A 82 8.18 -9.68 5.37
CA SER A 82 8.52 -8.72 6.44
C SER A 82 10.00 -8.30 6.39
N GLU A 83 10.91 -9.23 6.10
CA GLU A 83 12.35 -8.93 6.01
C GLU A 83 12.71 -8.04 4.82
N ASP A 84 11.86 -7.94 3.80
CA ASP A 84 12.12 -7.10 2.62
C ASP A 84 11.58 -5.67 2.77
N ILE A 85 10.81 -5.40 3.82
CA ILE A 85 10.13 -4.12 4.00
C ILE A 85 11.08 -2.93 4.13
N PRO A 86 12.21 -3.02 4.87
CA PRO A 86 13.12 -1.87 4.97
C PRO A 86 13.59 -1.34 3.61
N ALA A 87 13.88 -2.23 2.66
CA ALA A 87 14.30 -1.83 1.32
C ALA A 87 13.18 -1.11 0.56
N VAL A 88 11.94 -1.57 0.72
CA VAL A 88 10.77 -0.92 0.10
C VAL A 88 10.60 0.49 0.67
N LEU A 89 10.70 0.63 1.98
CA LEU A 89 10.60 1.94 2.62
C LEU A 89 11.72 2.88 2.16
N ASP A 90 12.94 2.38 2.05
CA ASP A 90 14.07 3.18 1.57
C ASP A 90 13.80 3.74 0.18
N ASP A 91 13.21 2.95 -0.72
CA ASP A 91 12.81 3.44 -2.04
C ASP A 91 11.72 4.51 -1.94
N ALA A 92 10.74 4.30 -1.07
CA ALA A 92 9.68 5.29 -0.84
C ALA A 92 10.26 6.62 -0.34
N LEU A 93 11.25 6.56 0.54
CA LEU A 93 11.88 7.76 1.11
C LEU A 93 12.75 8.53 0.13
N LYS A 94 13.07 7.95 -1.03
CA LYS A 94 13.79 8.67 -2.11
C LYS A 94 12.88 9.65 -2.86
N ARG A 95 11.57 9.51 -2.70
CA ARG A 95 10.63 10.41 -3.32
C ARG A 95 10.56 11.74 -2.56
N LYS A 96 9.84 12.71 -3.13
CA LYS A 96 9.70 14.05 -2.55
C LYS A 96 9.23 13.97 -1.10
N LYS A 97 9.84 14.76 -0.22
CA LYS A 97 9.44 14.86 1.19
C LYS A 97 7.96 15.24 1.29
N ASP A 98 7.27 14.62 2.23
CA ASP A 98 5.85 14.85 2.51
C ASP A 98 4.87 14.44 1.41
N GLU A 99 5.35 13.76 0.37
CA GLU A 99 4.46 13.24 -0.68
C GLU A 99 3.66 12.05 -0.16
N ILE A 100 4.36 11.01 0.33
CA ILE A 100 3.72 9.78 0.82
C ILE A 100 3.21 10.03 2.23
N LYS A 101 1.91 9.78 2.44
CA LYS A 101 1.26 10.01 3.73
C LYS A 101 1.16 8.75 4.57
N VAL A 102 0.99 7.57 3.93
CA VAL A 102 0.78 6.30 4.62
C VAL A 102 1.63 5.21 4.02
N PHE A 103 2.27 4.43 4.89
CA PHE A 103 2.98 3.21 4.53
C PHE A 103 2.19 2.05 5.12
N TRP A 104 1.63 1.21 4.24
CA TRP A 104 0.68 0.18 4.63
C TRP A 104 1.26 -1.22 4.41
N MET A 105 1.45 -1.94 5.50
CA MET A 105 1.90 -3.34 5.47
C MET A 105 0.68 -4.26 5.58
N GLN A 106 0.50 -5.12 4.62
CA GLN A 106 -0.68 -5.99 4.50
C GLN A 106 -0.75 -7.06 5.61
N SER A 107 -1.86 -7.83 5.63
CA SER A 107 -2.06 -8.89 6.61
C SER A 107 -0.84 -9.81 6.72
N GLY A 108 -0.40 -10.07 7.94
CA GLY A 108 0.74 -10.92 8.22
C GLY A 108 2.10 -10.27 8.00
N ILE A 109 2.13 -9.00 7.63
CA ILE A 109 3.37 -8.28 7.31
C ILE A 109 3.63 -7.20 8.35
N TYR A 110 4.82 -7.23 8.94
CA TYR A 110 5.26 -6.22 9.88
C TYR A 110 6.78 -6.17 9.95
N ASN A 111 7.33 -4.96 10.05
CA ASN A 111 8.75 -4.74 10.28
C ASN A 111 8.91 -3.53 11.21
N GLN A 112 9.46 -3.77 12.39
CA GLN A 112 9.59 -2.75 13.43
C GLN A 112 10.50 -1.60 13.01
N GLU A 113 11.63 -1.92 12.37
CA GLU A 113 12.58 -0.90 11.92
C GLU A 113 11.93 0.02 10.88
N ALA A 114 11.20 -0.55 9.93
CA ALA A 114 10.52 0.23 8.91
C ALA A 114 9.42 1.10 9.52
N GLU A 115 8.67 0.58 10.48
CA GLU A 115 7.66 1.37 11.19
C GLU A 115 8.30 2.59 11.85
N ARG A 116 9.36 2.37 12.61
CA ARG A 116 10.07 3.45 13.30
C ARG A 116 10.57 4.51 12.33
N LYS A 117 11.23 4.07 11.26
CA LYS A 117 11.83 4.97 10.28
C LYS A 117 10.78 5.77 9.51
N ALA A 118 9.67 5.14 9.15
CA ALA A 118 8.57 5.83 8.46
C ALA A 118 7.99 6.92 9.37
N LYS A 119 7.73 6.60 10.63
CA LYS A 119 7.19 7.56 11.60
C LYS A 119 8.16 8.73 11.82
N GLU A 120 9.46 8.46 11.88
CA GLU A 120 10.48 9.51 12.00
C GLU A 120 10.47 10.46 10.81
N ASN A 121 9.97 10.01 9.67
CA ASN A 121 9.86 10.81 8.45
C ASN A 121 8.45 11.37 8.24
N GLY A 122 7.60 11.35 9.27
CA GLY A 122 6.27 11.94 9.23
C GLY A 122 5.24 11.13 8.45
N ILE A 123 5.50 9.85 8.23
CA ILE A 123 4.61 8.95 7.49
C ILE A 123 3.82 8.10 8.50
N ASP A 124 2.49 8.06 8.35
CA ASP A 124 1.66 7.18 9.14
C ASP A 124 1.88 5.73 8.72
N VAL A 125 1.83 4.82 9.67
CA VAL A 125 2.09 3.40 9.41
C VAL A 125 0.87 2.57 9.81
N VAL A 126 0.39 1.77 8.86
CA VAL A 126 -0.61 0.74 9.09
C VAL A 126 0.09 -0.61 8.89
N TYR A 127 -0.17 -1.58 9.75
CA TYR A 127 0.43 -2.89 9.59
C TYR A 127 -0.50 -4.02 9.99
N ASN A 128 -0.26 -5.17 9.38
CA ASN A 128 -1.06 -6.38 9.59
C ASN A 128 -2.56 -6.13 9.35
N ARG A 129 -2.87 -5.39 8.29
CA ARG A 129 -4.25 -5.15 7.86
C ARG A 129 -4.36 -5.30 6.35
N CYS A 130 -5.42 -5.92 5.88
CA CYS A 130 -5.71 -6.04 4.45
C CYS A 130 -6.55 -4.84 4.00
N MET A 131 -6.07 -4.09 3.01
CA MET A 131 -6.78 -2.90 2.52
C MET A 131 -8.18 -3.23 2.01
N MET A 132 -8.36 -4.38 1.37
CA MET A 132 -9.67 -4.82 0.89
C MET A 132 -10.62 -5.12 2.04
N GLU A 133 -10.16 -5.91 3.02
CA GLU A 133 -10.98 -6.29 4.16
C GLU A 133 -11.35 -5.10 5.03
N GLU A 134 -10.41 -4.20 5.27
CA GLU A 134 -10.67 -2.98 6.03
C GLU A 134 -11.65 -2.07 5.30
N HIS A 135 -11.52 -1.94 4.00
CA HIS A 135 -12.46 -1.15 3.21
C HIS A 135 -13.87 -1.73 3.30
N ARG A 136 -14.01 -3.04 3.12
CA ARG A 136 -15.32 -3.71 3.26
C ARG A 136 -15.92 -3.49 4.63
N ARG A 137 -15.12 -3.65 5.67
CA ARG A 137 -15.58 -3.51 7.06
C ARG A 137 -16.05 -2.09 7.36
N LEU A 138 -15.30 -1.09 6.90
CA LEU A 138 -15.55 0.31 7.25
C LEU A 138 -16.62 0.97 6.38
N PHE A 139 -16.81 0.51 5.14
CA PHE A 139 -17.69 1.16 4.17
C PHE A 139 -18.86 0.28 3.70
N ALA A 140 -19.12 -0.84 4.38
CA ALA A 140 -20.19 -1.76 4.00
C ALA A 140 -21.57 -1.08 3.92
N ASP A 141 -21.85 -0.15 4.84
CA ASP A 141 -23.14 0.53 4.92
C ASP A 141 -23.27 1.70 3.93
N GLU A 142 -22.20 2.02 3.20
CA GLU A 142 -22.14 3.15 2.28
C GLU A 142 -22.24 2.71 0.81
N GLU A 143 -22.34 1.40 0.59
CA GLU A 143 -22.49 0.81 -0.75
C GLU A 143 -24.00 0.54 -1.08
#